data_290b4d29e13027390963ffa6f35a5e80
#
_entry.id   290b4d29e13027390963ffa6f35a5e80
#
_cell.length_a   1.000
_cell.length_b   1.000
_cell.length_c   1.000
_cell.angle_alpha   90.00
_cell.angle_beta   90.00
_cell.angle_gamma   90.00
#
_symmetry.space_group_name_H-M   'P 1'
#
loop_
_entity.id
_entity.type
_entity.pdbx_description
1 polymer ?
#
loop_
_entity_poly.entity_id
_entity_poly.type
_entity_poly.pdbx_seq_one_letter_code
_entity_poly.pdbx_strand_id
1 'polypeptide(L)'
;MRNYPSVGIQIPDILLPAAGTNLTRWAVIACDQFTSEPEYWQAVENATAGVPSTYHMILPEVFLGTPEETARTQSTQQTMHSYLAQHLLASREGMILVERQAGGKTRRGLMLALDLERYDYNKGSQPLIRATEGTILDRLPPRIKIRKGAV
;
A
#
# COMPACT_ATOMS: atom_id res chain seq x y z
N MET A 1 1.26 11.16 -18.56
CA MET A 1 1.40 9.73 -18.19
C MET A 1 1.75 8.93 -19.43
N ARG A 2 2.85 8.19 -19.42
CA ARG A 2 3.27 7.34 -20.55
C ARG A 2 2.56 6.00 -20.48
N ASN A 3 2.00 5.56 -21.62
CA ASN A 3 1.21 4.32 -21.70
C ASN A 3 1.85 3.34 -22.67
N TYR A 4 1.79 2.07 -22.33
CA TYR A 4 2.20 0.94 -23.17
C TYR A 4 0.99 0.04 -23.43
N PRO A 5 0.07 0.46 -24.34
CA PRO A 5 -1.23 -0.21 -24.52
C PRO A 5 -1.10 -1.64 -25.06
N SER A 6 -0.02 -1.97 -25.75
CA SER A 6 0.23 -3.34 -26.26
C SER A 6 0.41 -4.37 -25.13
N VAL A 7 0.81 -3.93 -23.95
CA VAL A 7 1.01 -4.78 -22.76
C VAL A 7 0.12 -4.39 -21.57
N GLY A 8 -0.80 -3.42 -21.75
CA GLY A 8 -1.72 -2.97 -20.71
C GLY A 8 -1.04 -2.31 -19.52
N ILE A 9 0.12 -1.68 -19.73
CA ILE A 9 0.92 -1.05 -18.68
C ILE A 9 0.86 0.47 -18.81
N GLN A 10 0.78 1.13 -17.65
CA GLN A 10 0.91 2.58 -17.53
C GLN A 10 2.02 2.92 -16.52
N ILE A 11 2.69 4.05 -16.74
CA ILE A 11 3.63 4.60 -15.78
C ILE A 11 2.85 5.46 -14.78
N PRO A 12 2.80 5.07 -13.49
CA PRO A 12 2.07 5.82 -12.48
C PRO A 12 2.86 7.04 -12.00
N ASP A 13 2.15 7.97 -11.39
CA ASP A 13 2.73 8.90 -10.43
C ASP A 13 2.85 8.19 -9.08
N ILE A 14 4.05 8.13 -8.54
CA ILE A 14 4.37 7.43 -7.30
C ILE A 14 4.66 8.47 -6.22
N LEU A 15 4.03 8.34 -5.06
CA LEU A 15 4.32 9.14 -3.88
C LEU A 15 5.42 8.45 -3.07
N LEU A 16 6.57 9.08 -2.98
CA LEU A 16 7.71 8.61 -2.21
C LEU A 16 7.98 9.55 -1.03
N PRO A 17 8.61 9.06 0.06
CA PRO A 17 9.03 9.95 1.14
C PRO A 17 9.97 11.02 0.59
N ALA A 18 9.79 12.26 1.06
CA ALA A 18 10.62 13.39 0.67
C ALA A 18 12.10 13.17 1.06
N ALA A 19 13.01 13.85 0.37
CA ALA A 19 14.43 13.78 0.69
C ALA A 19 14.69 14.18 2.15
N GLY A 20 15.55 13.44 2.84
CA GLY A 20 15.86 13.66 4.25
C GLY A 20 14.93 12.93 5.23
N THR A 21 13.89 12.26 4.76
CA THR A 21 13.04 11.42 5.63
C THR A 21 13.85 10.29 6.26
N ASN A 22 13.68 10.09 7.57
CA ASN A 22 14.29 8.97 8.29
C ASN A 22 13.61 7.65 7.90
N LEU A 23 14.19 6.91 6.95
CA LEU A 23 13.61 5.68 6.41
C LEU A 23 13.49 4.56 7.45
N THR A 24 14.31 4.55 8.51
CA THR A 24 14.19 3.58 9.61
C THR A 24 12.91 3.76 10.41
N ARG A 25 12.42 4.99 10.54
CA ARG A 25 11.15 5.31 11.19
C ARG A 25 9.98 5.34 10.21
N TRP A 26 10.28 5.53 8.93
CA TRP A 26 9.28 5.58 7.88
C TRP A 26 8.71 4.21 7.54
N ALA A 27 9.58 3.24 7.29
CA ALA A 27 9.18 1.91 6.84
C ALA A 27 8.65 1.05 7.99
N VAL A 28 7.48 0.45 7.80
CA VAL A 28 6.92 -0.55 8.71
C VAL A 28 6.51 -1.80 7.91
N ILE A 29 6.24 -2.89 8.63
CA ILE A 29 5.77 -4.13 8.00
C ILE A 29 4.37 -3.96 7.40
N ALA A 30 3.98 -4.86 6.49
CA ALA A 30 2.65 -4.84 5.90
C ALA A 30 1.54 -5.01 6.95
N CYS A 31 0.43 -4.31 6.77
CA CYS A 31 -0.66 -4.22 7.74
C CYS A 31 -1.38 -5.55 8.01
N ASP A 32 -1.20 -6.55 7.16
CA ASP A 32 -1.74 -7.91 7.27
C ASP A 32 -0.79 -8.89 7.96
N GLN A 33 0.29 -8.41 8.55
CA GLN A 33 1.19 -9.19 9.39
C GLN A 33 0.90 -8.95 10.88
N PHE A 34 1.28 -9.91 11.73
CA PHE A 34 1.09 -9.83 13.19
C PHE A 34 -0.36 -9.49 13.59
N THR A 35 -1.32 -10.11 12.91
CA THR A 35 -2.76 -9.82 13.07
C THR A 35 -3.33 -10.32 14.42
N SER A 36 -2.58 -11.17 15.13
CA SER A 36 -2.93 -11.70 16.46
C SER A 36 -2.02 -11.19 17.56
N GLU A 37 -1.19 -10.19 17.28
CA GLU A 37 -0.13 -9.70 18.17
C GLU A 37 -0.29 -8.18 18.40
N PRO A 38 -1.26 -7.74 19.19
CA PRO A 38 -1.51 -6.31 19.42
C PRO A 38 -0.32 -5.60 20.07
N GLU A 39 0.46 -6.30 20.91
CA GLU A 39 1.68 -5.76 21.52
C GLU A 39 2.75 -5.39 20.49
N TYR A 40 2.86 -6.12 19.37
CA TYR A 40 3.75 -5.75 18.29
C TYR A 40 3.37 -4.38 17.71
N TRP A 41 2.09 -4.19 17.41
CA TRP A 41 1.60 -2.94 16.84
C TRP A 41 1.65 -1.79 17.83
N GLN A 42 1.47 -2.05 19.13
CA GLN A 42 1.69 -1.04 20.17
C GLN A 42 3.17 -0.59 20.22
N ALA A 43 4.11 -1.52 20.08
CA ALA A 43 5.53 -1.19 20.00
C ALA A 43 5.86 -0.34 18.74
N VAL A 44 5.24 -0.65 17.59
CA VAL A 44 5.37 0.14 16.36
C VAL A 44 4.81 1.55 16.56
N GLU A 45 3.62 1.68 17.16
CA GLU A 45 3.01 2.98 17.48
C GLU A 45 3.92 3.85 18.33
N ASN A 46 4.46 3.27 19.41
CA ASN A 46 5.41 3.95 20.29
C ASN A 46 6.70 4.38 19.55
N ALA A 47 7.24 3.48 18.71
CA ALA A 47 8.45 3.76 17.95
C ALA A 47 8.28 4.84 16.88
N THR A 48 7.07 5.05 16.39
CA THR A 48 6.74 6.03 15.33
C THR A 48 6.05 7.28 15.86
N ALA A 49 5.84 7.38 17.18
CA ALA A 49 5.20 8.53 17.80
C ALA A 49 5.93 9.84 17.48
N GLY A 50 5.18 10.83 17.01
CA GLY A 50 5.70 12.18 16.72
C GLY A 50 6.63 12.29 15.52
N VAL A 51 6.82 11.23 14.73
CA VAL A 51 7.65 11.27 13.52
C VAL A 51 6.85 10.76 12.31
N PRO A 52 7.15 11.26 11.09
CA PRO A 52 6.51 10.74 9.87
C PRO A 52 6.83 9.26 9.66
N SER A 53 5.77 8.47 9.42
CA SER A 53 5.90 7.02 9.18
C SER A 53 4.74 6.50 8.33
N THR A 54 4.98 5.45 7.55
CA THR A 54 3.91 4.73 6.84
C THR A 54 2.93 4.06 7.80
N TYR A 55 3.31 3.83 9.07
CA TYR A 55 2.38 3.36 10.11
C TYR A 55 1.13 4.22 10.20
N HIS A 56 1.28 5.54 10.12
CA HIS A 56 0.15 6.48 10.22
C HIS A 56 -0.72 6.54 8.95
N MET A 57 -0.30 5.88 7.86
CA MET A 57 -1.03 5.80 6.58
C MET A 57 -1.60 4.40 6.30
N ILE A 58 -1.51 3.48 7.26
CA ILE A 58 -2.08 2.13 7.15
C ILE A 58 -3.02 1.84 8.31
N LEU A 59 -3.91 0.87 8.13
CA LEU A 59 -4.69 0.27 9.22
C LEU A 59 -4.21 -1.16 9.43
N PRO A 60 -3.46 -1.45 10.50
CA PRO A 60 -3.10 -2.83 10.83
C PRO A 60 -4.34 -3.70 11.05
N GLU A 61 -4.36 -4.90 10.47
CA GLU A 61 -5.54 -5.77 10.50
C GLU A 61 -5.91 -6.27 11.91
N VAL A 62 -4.99 -6.17 12.88
CA VAL A 62 -5.28 -6.44 14.30
C VAL A 62 -6.39 -5.54 14.86
N PHE A 63 -6.62 -4.37 14.27
CA PHE A 63 -7.66 -3.41 14.69
C PHE A 63 -8.99 -3.60 13.98
N LEU A 64 -9.09 -4.52 12.99
CA LEU A 64 -10.35 -4.80 12.29
C LEU A 64 -11.36 -5.44 13.24
N GLY A 65 -12.61 -4.96 13.20
CA GLY A 65 -13.68 -5.42 14.08
C GLY A 65 -13.55 -4.93 15.54
N THR A 66 -12.56 -4.09 15.85
CA THR A 66 -12.42 -3.48 17.18
C THR A 66 -13.14 -2.12 17.25
N PRO A 67 -13.43 -1.60 18.45
CA PRO A 67 -13.99 -0.25 18.62
C PRO A 67 -13.12 0.87 18.01
N GLU A 68 -11.83 0.63 17.83
CA GLU A 68 -10.87 1.60 17.30
C GLU A 68 -10.88 1.70 15.76
N GLU A 69 -11.40 0.70 15.04
CA GLU A 69 -11.30 0.62 13.58
C GLU A 69 -11.74 1.91 12.86
N THR A 70 -12.87 2.48 13.27
CA THR A 70 -13.41 3.67 12.60
C THR A 70 -12.52 4.89 12.83
N ALA A 71 -12.09 5.12 14.06
CA ALA A 71 -11.22 6.26 14.40
C ALA A 71 -9.86 6.13 13.71
N ARG A 72 -9.26 4.93 13.71
CA ARG A 72 -7.99 4.66 13.02
C ARG A 72 -8.10 4.81 11.50
N THR A 73 -9.21 4.37 10.88
CA THR A 73 -9.45 4.60 9.44
C THR A 73 -9.48 6.08 9.10
N GLN A 74 -10.19 6.89 9.88
CA GLN A 74 -10.26 8.34 9.67
C GLN A 74 -8.90 9.01 9.87
N SER A 75 -8.17 8.63 10.92
CA SER A 75 -6.83 9.13 11.18
C SER A 75 -5.87 8.81 10.04
N THR A 76 -5.92 7.58 9.50
CA THR A 76 -5.12 7.15 8.34
C THR A 76 -5.37 8.04 7.12
N GLN A 77 -6.63 8.31 6.79
CA GLN A 77 -7.01 9.18 5.67
C GLN A 77 -6.53 10.62 5.89
N GLN A 78 -6.76 11.17 7.07
CA GLN A 78 -6.31 12.52 7.43
C GLN A 78 -4.78 12.65 7.34
N THR A 79 -4.05 11.61 7.77
CA THR A 79 -2.60 11.60 7.70
C THR A 79 -2.09 11.60 6.26
N MET A 80 -2.72 10.84 5.35
CA MET A 80 -2.35 10.86 3.93
C MET A 80 -2.45 12.27 3.34
N HIS A 81 -3.58 12.96 3.57
CA HIS A 81 -3.76 14.35 3.15
C HIS A 81 -2.76 15.31 3.81
N SER A 82 -2.53 15.15 5.11
CA SER A 82 -1.58 15.95 5.86
C SER A 82 -0.15 15.80 5.36
N TYR A 83 0.28 14.58 5.04
CA TYR A 83 1.63 14.32 4.53
C TYR A 83 1.86 14.91 3.15
N LEU A 84 0.82 14.95 2.29
CA LEU A 84 0.89 15.68 1.03
C LEU A 84 0.98 17.19 1.26
N ALA A 85 0.10 17.76 2.09
CA ALA A 85 0.08 19.20 2.38
C ALA A 85 1.39 19.70 3.02
N GLN A 86 2.05 18.86 3.82
CA GLN A 86 3.34 19.15 4.45
C GLN A 86 4.54 18.82 3.57
N HIS A 87 4.33 18.39 2.32
CA HIS A 87 5.40 17.96 1.41
C HIS A 87 6.30 16.84 1.97
N LEU A 88 5.76 15.99 2.85
CA LEU A 88 6.45 14.79 3.35
C LEU A 88 6.43 13.66 2.31
N LEU A 89 5.54 13.75 1.31
CA LEU A 89 5.48 12.91 0.15
C LEU A 89 5.84 13.72 -1.09
N ALA A 90 6.71 13.17 -1.94
CA ALA A 90 7.12 13.75 -3.21
C ALA A 90 6.63 12.88 -4.37
N SER A 91 5.91 13.48 -5.32
CA SER A 91 5.45 12.79 -6.53
C SER A 91 6.60 12.55 -7.50
N ARG A 92 6.64 11.36 -8.08
CA ARG A 92 7.58 10.95 -9.13
C ARG A 92 6.84 10.11 -10.17
N GLU A 93 6.90 10.51 -11.44
CA GLU A 93 6.45 9.65 -12.54
C GLU A 93 7.49 8.54 -12.76
N GLY A 94 7.09 7.28 -12.66
CA GLY A 94 8.01 6.17 -12.84
C GLY A 94 7.46 4.82 -12.40
N MET A 95 8.30 3.80 -12.50
CA MET A 95 8.07 2.45 -11.98
C MET A 95 9.09 2.15 -10.90
N ILE A 96 8.78 1.28 -9.94
CA ILE A 96 9.72 0.85 -8.91
C ILE A 96 10.21 -0.56 -9.25
N LEU A 97 11.52 -0.71 -9.44
CA LEU A 97 12.16 -2.02 -9.46
C LEU A 97 12.34 -2.49 -8.01
N VAL A 98 11.71 -3.60 -7.68
CA VAL A 98 11.85 -4.24 -6.38
C VAL A 98 12.81 -5.43 -6.52
N GLU A 99 13.91 -5.42 -5.77
CA GLU A 99 14.80 -6.55 -5.65
C GLU A 99 14.78 -7.05 -4.20
N ARG A 100 14.49 -8.33 -4.02
CA ARG A 100 14.46 -8.99 -2.72
C ARG A 100 15.37 -10.20 -2.73
N GLN A 101 16.25 -10.28 -1.73
CA GLN A 101 17.11 -11.44 -1.49
C GLN A 101 16.60 -12.22 -0.28
N ALA A 102 16.38 -13.52 -0.45
CA ALA A 102 15.97 -14.41 0.62
C ALA A 102 16.43 -15.84 0.32
N GLY A 103 17.00 -16.54 1.30
CA GLY A 103 17.45 -17.94 1.15
C GLY A 103 18.44 -18.15 0.00
N GLY A 104 19.35 -17.21 -0.23
CA GLY A 104 20.34 -17.30 -1.32
C GLY A 104 19.79 -17.07 -2.73
N LYS A 105 18.50 -16.69 -2.85
CA LYS A 105 17.83 -16.40 -4.13
C LYS A 105 17.46 -14.93 -4.23
N THR A 106 17.54 -14.38 -5.45
CA THR A 106 17.09 -13.03 -5.76
C THR A 106 15.78 -13.08 -6.53
N ARG A 107 14.77 -12.38 -6.04
CA ARG A 107 13.51 -12.12 -6.75
C ARG A 107 13.48 -10.67 -7.20
N ARG A 108 13.11 -10.44 -8.45
CA ARG A 108 12.89 -9.10 -9.01
C ARG A 108 11.44 -8.93 -9.41
N GLY A 109 10.89 -7.75 -9.19
CA GLY A 109 9.53 -7.38 -9.56
C GLY A 109 9.47 -5.90 -9.94
N LEU A 110 8.40 -5.52 -10.63
CA LEU A 110 8.10 -4.14 -10.98
C LEU A 110 6.78 -3.73 -10.32
N MET A 111 6.77 -2.57 -9.67
CA MET A 111 5.55 -1.87 -9.30
C MET A 111 5.22 -0.87 -10.42
N LEU A 112 4.01 -1.00 -10.96
CA LEU A 112 3.53 -0.24 -12.10
C LEU A 112 2.00 -0.13 -12.05
N ALA A 113 1.40 0.68 -12.91
CA ALA A 113 -0.05 0.70 -13.10
C ALA A 113 -0.47 -0.26 -14.22
N LEU A 114 -1.57 -0.98 -14.01
CA LEU A 114 -2.18 -1.87 -14.99
C LEU A 114 -3.50 -1.28 -15.50
N ASP A 115 -3.73 -1.43 -16.80
CA ASP A 115 -5.00 -1.09 -17.43
C ASP A 115 -6.03 -2.18 -17.11
N LEU A 116 -6.93 -1.89 -16.15
CA LEU A 116 -7.92 -2.85 -15.67
C LEU A 116 -8.99 -3.19 -16.72
N GLU A 117 -9.17 -2.38 -17.76
CA GLU A 117 -10.05 -2.71 -18.88
C GLU A 117 -9.53 -3.89 -19.73
N ARG A 118 -8.26 -4.26 -19.52
CA ARG A 118 -7.62 -5.43 -20.13
C ARG A 118 -7.67 -6.68 -19.28
N TYR A 119 -8.37 -6.64 -18.16
CA TYR A 119 -8.44 -7.69 -17.16
C TYR A 119 -9.80 -8.39 -17.26
N ASP A 120 -9.79 -9.73 -17.30
CA ASP A 120 -11.00 -10.53 -17.35
C ASP A 120 -10.89 -11.75 -16.44
N TYR A 121 -11.90 -11.96 -15.60
CA TYR A 121 -12.01 -13.07 -14.66
C TYR A 121 -12.82 -14.27 -15.19
N ASN A 122 -13.46 -14.14 -16.36
CA ASN A 122 -14.32 -15.18 -16.87
C ASN A 122 -13.54 -16.45 -17.18
N LYS A 123 -14.11 -17.60 -16.78
CA LYS A 123 -13.47 -18.90 -17.06
C LYS A 123 -13.35 -19.10 -18.57
N GLY A 124 -12.15 -19.43 -19.02
CA GLY A 124 -11.86 -19.65 -20.44
C GLY A 124 -11.54 -18.39 -21.24
N SER A 125 -11.63 -17.21 -20.64
CA SER A 125 -11.15 -15.99 -21.28
C SER A 125 -9.62 -16.00 -21.46
N GLN A 126 -9.14 -15.22 -22.44
CA GLN A 126 -7.70 -15.06 -22.67
C GLN A 126 -7.33 -13.56 -22.64
N PRO A 127 -7.50 -12.88 -21.49
CA PRO A 127 -7.20 -11.48 -21.39
C PRO A 127 -5.70 -11.22 -21.44
N LEU A 128 -5.35 -9.99 -21.80
CA LEU A 128 -3.96 -9.53 -21.79
C LEU A 128 -3.39 -9.56 -20.37
N ILE A 129 -4.19 -9.19 -19.38
CA ILE A 129 -3.84 -9.23 -17.96
C ILE A 129 -4.67 -10.33 -17.30
N ARG A 130 -4.01 -11.28 -16.64
CA ARG A 130 -4.65 -12.45 -16.04
C ARG A 130 -4.68 -12.36 -14.53
N ALA A 131 -5.75 -12.86 -13.93
CA ALA A 131 -5.84 -13.07 -12.50
C ALA A 131 -4.81 -14.11 -12.04
N THR A 132 -4.11 -13.83 -10.96
CA THR A 132 -3.14 -14.76 -10.36
C THR A 132 -3.76 -15.62 -9.28
N GLU A 133 -4.74 -15.06 -8.56
CA GLU A 133 -5.42 -15.72 -7.44
C GLU A 133 -6.79 -15.10 -7.18
N GLY A 134 -7.63 -15.78 -6.42
CA GLY A 134 -8.89 -15.23 -5.91
C GLY A 134 -8.66 -14.34 -4.71
N THR A 135 -9.58 -13.38 -4.50
CA THR A 135 -9.56 -12.48 -3.34
C THR A 135 -10.50 -13.00 -2.24
N ILE A 136 -10.08 -12.90 -0.99
CA ILE A 136 -10.94 -13.13 0.17
C ILE A 136 -11.90 -11.94 0.29
N LEU A 137 -13.18 -12.16 -0.01
CA LEU A 137 -14.18 -11.09 -0.14
C LEU A 137 -14.36 -10.30 1.16
N ASP A 138 -14.32 -10.96 2.31
CA ASP A 138 -14.49 -10.33 3.63
C ASP A 138 -13.38 -9.32 3.97
N ARG A 139 -12.25 -9.39 3.27
CA ARG A 139 -11.14 -8.45 3.43
C ARG A 139 -11.26 -7.19 2.57
N LEU A 140 -12.21 -7.14 1.64
CA LEU A 140 -12.38 -6.00 0.72
C LEU A 140 -13.00 -4.76 1.38
N PRO A 141 -14.10 -4.84 2.19
CA PRO A 141 -14.77 -3.66 2.70
C PRO A 141 -13.87 -2.71 3.48
N PRO A 142 -13.03 -3.16 4.45
CA PRO A 142 -12.12 -2.26 5.17
C PRO A 142 -11.12 -1.57 4.25
N ARG A 143 -10.55 -2.30 3.30
CA ARG A 143 -9.59 -1.76 2.32
C ARG A 143 -10.22 -0.72 1.40
N ILE A 144 -11.45 -0.96 0.94
CA ILE A 144 -12.23 0.00 0.15
C ILE A 144 -12.52 1.26 0.97
N LYS A 145 -12.91 1.11 2.25
CA LYS A 145 -13.21 2.22 3.14
C LYS A 145 -12.01 3.16 3.28
N ILE A 146 -10.82 2.63 3.50
CA ILE A 146 -9.58 3.41 3.58
C ILE A 146 -9.32 4.14 2.26
N ARG A 147 -9.39 3.43 1.13
CA ARG A 147 -9.06 3.98 -0.19
C ARG A 147 -10.03 5.05 -0.69
N LYS A 148 -11.30 5.00 -0.28
CA LYS A 148 -12.29 6.04 -0.64
C LYS A 148 -11.95 7.43 -0.09
N GLY A 149 -11.19 7.52 0.97
CA GLY A 149 -10.73 8.78 1.54
C GLY A 149 -9.20 8.99 1.41
N ALA A 150 -8.52 8.16 0.62
CA ALA A 150 -7.11 8.32 0.33
C ALA A 150 -6.88 9.44 -0.69
N VAL A 151 -5.63 9.89 -0.79
CA VAL A 151 -5.15 10.90 -1.75
C VAL A 151 -4.88 10.29 -3.11
#